data_38bc8f22d9910c22e22634065bef75f3
#
_entry.id   38bc8f22d9910c22e22634065bef75f3
#
_cell.length_a   1.000
_cell.length_b   1.000
_cell.length_c   1.000
_cell.angle_alpha   90.00
_cell.angle_beta   90.00
_cell.angle_gamma   90.00
#
_symmetry.space_group_name_H-M   'P 1'
#
loop_
_entity.id
_entity.type
_entity.pdbx_description
1 polymer ?
#
loop_
_entity_poly.entity_id
_entity_poly.type
_entity_poly.pdbx_seq_one_letter_code
_entity_poly.pdbx_strand_id
1 'polypeptide(L)'
;MEKKEILLKLRQETGMNRREFAEYFGIPYRTVQEWELGHREMPGYLLRLMYYHEKTKEKERLLPKMQSEDGKISIVRDVDGKNIVIINDIRFRGKRKIKWDEVEKYLREYVKKYYEIEAYSDKIYIGKDFPDEFAHSRDSEKLSGANAKAKANAAQAIGELIRTATNKSMSEDHENKHGTRAQNGWYRYDVRFGIPVYDQNEDLERYNIYTAKMLVRHDADGKLYLYDIIRTKKETSTPSGLL
;
A
#
# COMPACT_ATOMS: atom_id res chain seq x y z
N MET A 1 29.41 11.77 19.74
CA MET A 1 28.55 11.10 20.74
C MET A 1 28.95 9.64 20.77
N GLU A 2 29.28 9.12 21.93
CA GLU A 2 29.71 7.72 22.07
C GLU A 2 28.51 6.77 21.95
N LYS A 3 28.77 5.53 21.53
CA LYS A 3 27.68 4.53 21.33
C LYS A 3 26.86 4.29 22.59
N LYS A 4 27.49 4.32 23.79
CA LYS A 4 26.79 4.20 25.08
C LYS A 4 25.79 5.34 25.33
N GLU A 5 26.15 6.56 24.95
CA GLU A 5 25.28 7.74 25.10
C GLU A 5 24.05 7.63 24.18
N ILE A 6 24.28 7.13 22.94
CA ILE A 6 23.18 6.90 21.97
C ILE A 6 22.24 5.81 22.51
N LEU A 7 22.78 4.72 23.07
CA LEU A 7 21.99 3.64 23.66
C LEU A 7 21.16 4.11 24.86
N LEU A 8 21.78 4.86 25.77
CA LEU A 8 21.08 5.44 26.93
C LEU A 8 19.95 6.37 26.50
N LYS A 9 20.22 7.23 25.51
CA LYS A 9 19.22 8.15 24.97
C LYS A 9 18.08 7.37 24.31
N LEU A 10 18.38 6.35 23.49
CA LEU A 10 17.39 5.51 22.85
C LEU A 10 16.46 4.85 23.89
N ARG A 11 17.03 4.26 24.96
CA ARG A 11 16.22 3.68 26.03
C ARG A 11 15.36 4.72 26.76
N GLN A 12 15.90 5.89 27.04
CA GLN A 12 15.13 6.98 27.66
C GLN A 12 13.95 7.43 26.78
N GLU A 13 14.14 7.53 25.47
CA GLU A 13 13.08 7.88 24.52
C GLU A 13 11.97 6.82 24.47
N THR A 14 12.26 5.54 24.72
CA THR A 14 11.24 4.49 24.83
C THR A 14 10.47 4.48 26.14
N GLY A 15 10.94 5.21 27.16
CA GLY A 15 10.38 5.22 28.51
C GLY A 15 10.60 3.93 29.30
N MET A 16 11.37 2.97 28.76
CA MET A 16 11.62 1.66 29.37
C MET A 16 12.74 1.72 30.41
N ASN A 17 12.59 0.98 31.51
CA ASN A 17 13.71 0.67 32.36
C ASN A 17 14.65 -0.36 31.66
N ARG A 18 15.85 -0.58 32.23
CA ARG A 18 16.87 -1.45 31.59
C ARG A 18 16.40 -2.89 31.41
N ARG A 19 15.60 -3.42 32.35
CA ARG A 19 15.08 -4.79 32.27
C ARG A 19 14.06 -4.92 31.15
N GLU A 20 13.08 -4.01 31.10
CA GLU A 20 12.07 -3.93 30.06
C GLU A 20 12.69 -3.76 28.67
N PHE A 21 13.70 -2.90 28.57
CA PHE A 21 14.43 -2.67 27.31
C PHE A 21 15.19 -3.92 26.84
N ALA A 22 15.80 -4.64 27.77
CA ALA A 22 16.51 -5.88 27.47
C ALA A 22 15.55 -6.99 27.01
N GLU A 23 14.42 -7.16 27.68
CA GLU A 23 13.35 -8.10 27.30
C GLU A 23 12.75 -7.74 25.96
N TYR A 24 12.46 -6.48 25.74
CA TYR A 24 11.87 -5.96 24.49
C TYR A 24 12.71 -6.25 23.24
N PHE A 25 14.04 -6.11 23.34
CA PHE A 25 14.96 -6.43 22.24
C PHE A 25 15.50 -7.86 22.27
N GLY A 26 15.04 -8.71 23.18
CA GLY A 26 15.52 -10.10 23.33
C GLY A 26 17.00 -10.19 23.69
N ILE A 27 17.55 -9.21 24.43
CA ILE A 27 18.97 -9.13 24.80
C ILE A 27 19.12 -9.45 26.29
N PRO A 28 20.11 -10.26 26.71
CA PRO A 28 20.34 -10.49 28.12
C PRO A 28 20.55 -9.19 28.89
N TYR A 29 19.85 -9.00 30.02
CA TYR A 29 19.93 -7.80 30.86
C TYR A 29 21.37 -7.35 31.15
N ARG A 30 22.24 -8.32 31.52
CA ARG A 30 23.64 -8.04 31.83
C ARG A 30 24.38 -7.46 30.63
N THR A 31 24.06 -7.89 29.43
CA THR A 31 24.68 -7.36 28.20
C THR A 31 24.31 -5.89 27.97
N VAL A 32 23.05 -5.53 28.15
CA VAL A 32 22.62 -4.13 28.07
C VAL A 32 23.29 -3.29 29.16
N GLN A 33 23.38 -3.81 30.37
CA GLN A 33 24.06 -3.14 31.49
C GLN A 33 25.56 -2.87 31.19
N GLU A 34 26.28 -3.85 30.66
CA GLU A 34 27.69 -3.69 30.31
C GLU A 34 27.92 -2.65 29.22
N TRP A 35 27.01 -2.58 28.25
CA TRP A 35 27.04 -1.57 27.19
C TRP A 35 26.77 -0.14 27.73
N GLU A 36 25.79 0.02 28.60
CA GLU A 36 25.45 1.31 29.20
C GLU A 36 26.52 1.84 30.15
N LEU A 37 27.18 0.92 30.88
CA LEU A 37 28.31 1.26 31.75
C LEU A 37 29.62 1.51 30.98
N GLY A 38 29.65 1.13 29.70
CA GLY A 38 30.85 1.25 28.87
C GLY A 38 31.93 0.19 29.16
N HIS A 39 31.60 -0.85 29.93
CA HIS A 39 32.50 -1.96 30.19
C HIS A 39 32.72 -2.87 28.97
N ARG A 40 31.73 -2.86 28.07
CA ARG A 40 31.77 -3.58 26.79
C ARG A 40 31.24 -2.68 25.69
N GLU A 41 31.91 -2.70 24.54
CA GLU A 41 31.46 -1.93 23.39
C GLU A 41 30.28 -2.61 22.68
N MET A 42 29.22 -1.85 22.43
CA MET A 42 28.05 -2.31 21.66
C MET A 42 28.37 -2.38 20.17
N PRO A 43 27.97 -3.47 19.46
CA PRO A 43 28.10 -3.54 18.00
C PRO A 43 27.32 -2.40 17.32
N GLY A 44 28.01 -1.61 16.49
CA GLY A 44 27.40 -0.42 15.87
C GLY A 44 26.23 -0.74 14.93
N TYR A 45 26.21 -1.91 14.31
CA TYR A 45 25.08 -2.34 13.46
C TYR A 45 23.82 -2.61 14.30
N LEU A 46 24.00 -3.22 15.49
CA LEU A 46 22.87 -3.53 16.39
C LEU A 46 22.23 -2.25 16.94
N LEU A 47 23.06 -1.29 17.36
CA LEU A 47 22.56 0.03 17.80
C LEU A 47 21.74 0.73 16.69
N ARG A 48 22.22 0.67 15.44
CA ARG A 48 21.48 1.22 14.28
C ARG A 48 20.16 0.50 14.07
N LEU A 49 20.13 -0.83 14.14
CA LEU A 49 18.90 -1.62 14.00
C LEU A 49 17.87 -1.25 15.08
N MET A 50 18.30 -1.17 16.35
CA MET A 50 17.42 -0.76 17.45
C MET A 50 16.88 0.67 17.26
N TYR A 51 17.74 1.60 16.84
CA TYR A 51 17.33 2.97 16.54
C TYR A 51 16.31 3.04 15.42
N TYR A 52 16.54 2.34 14.31
CA TYR A 52 15.59 2.30 13.20
C TYR A 52 14.27 1.63 13.58
N HIS A 53 14.32 0.56 14.38
CA HIS A 53 13.13 -0.11 14.90
C HIS A 53 12.24 0.86 15.70
N GLU A 54 12.81 1.60 16.64
CA GLU A 54 12.07 2.58 17.43
C GLU A 54 11.55 3.75 16.59
N LYS A 55 12.35 4.28 15.68
CA LYS A 55 11.91 5.39 14.81
C LYS A 55 10.82 4.96 13.82
N THR A 56 10.81 3.71 13.40
CA THR A 56 9.72 3.17 12.57
C THR A 56 8.44 3.06 13.38
N LYS A 57 8.50 2.54 14.62
CA LYS A 57 7.34 2.48 15.52
C LYS A 57 6.79 3.86 15.90
N GLU A 58 7.66 4.83 16.15
CA GLU A 58 7.25 6.21 16.42
C GLU A 58 6.51 6.81 15.22
N LYS A 59 7.00 6.58 14.01
CA LYS A 59 6.29 6.97 12.77
C LYS A 59 4.94 6.26 12.64
N GLU A 60 4.87 4.97 12.94
CA GLU A 60 3.61 4.21 12.93
C GLU A 60 2.61 4.70 13.98
N ARG A 61 3.07 5.18 15.14
CA ARG A 61 2.23 5.79 16.18
C ARG A 61 1.71 7.18 15.79
N LEU A 62 2.51 7.96 15.06
CA LEU A 62 2.18 9.33 14.66
C LEU A 62 1.35 9.41 13.37
N LEU A 63 1.29 8.31 12.60
CA LEU A 63 0.42 8.23 11.44
C LEU A 63 -0.96 7.75 11.89
N PRO A 64 -2.03 8.50 11.59
CA PRO A 64 -3.35 7.96 11.74
C PRO A 64 -3.42 6.69 10.87
N LYS A 65 -3.68 5.55 11.50
CA LYS A 65 -4.08 4.35 10.76
C LYS A 65 -5.39 4.73 10.07
N MET A 66 -5.33 5.09 8.80
CA MET A 66 -6.52 5.23 7.98
C MET A 66 -7.05 3.82 7.75
N GLN A 67 -7.84 3.35 8.72
CA GLN A 67 -8.64 2.14 8.55
C GLN A 67 -9.98 2.57 7.97
N SER A 68 -10.52 1.78 7.05
CA SER A 68 -11.94 1.88 6.70
C SER A 68 -12.78 1.65 7.97
N GLU A 69 -13.95 2.26 8.07
CA GLU A 69 -14.84 2.17 9.24
C GLU A 69 -15.11 0.72 9.70
N ASP A 70 -15.01 -0.25 8.79
CA ASP A 70 -15.22 -1.68 9.04
C ASP A 70 -13.91 -2.51 9.11
N GLY A 71 -12.73 -1.86 9.12
CA GLY A 71 -11.42 -2.52 9.27
C GLY A 71 -10.97 -3.38 8.09
N LYS A 72 -11.74 -3.41 6.97
CA LYS A 72 -11.43 -4.24 5.80
C LYS A 72 -10.29 -3.71 4.97
N ILE A 73 -10.05 -2.41 4.99
CA ILE A 73 -8.99 -1.75 4.26
C ILE A 73 -8.15 -0.93 5.23
N SER A 74 -6.83 -1.01 5.08
CA SER A 74 -5.89 -0.19 5.84
C SER A 74 -4.76 0.30 4.94
N ILE A 75 -4.14 1.42 5.31
CA ILE A 75 -2.96 1.93 4.61
C ILE A 75 -1.78 1.77 5.55
N VAL A 76 -0.75 1.09 5.06
CA VAL A 76 0.52 0.91 5.77
C VAL A 76 1.67 1.51 4.94
N ARG A 77 2.80 1.77 5.58
CA ARG A 77 4.02 2.18 4.88
C ARG A 77 5.04 1.06 4.91
N ASP A 78 5.71 0.87 3.79
CA ASP A 78 6.87 -0.02 3.73
C ASP A 78 8.13 0.64 4.33
N VAL A 79 9.23 -0.12 4.32
CA VAL A 79 10.53 0.33 4.84
C VAL A 79 11.09 1.57 4.12
N ASP A 80 10.67 1.79 2.88
CA ASP A 80 11.05 2.96 2.07
C ASP A 80 10.09 4.15 2.28
N GLY A 81 9.11 4.01 3.17
CA GLY A 81 8.09 5.02 3.46
C GLY A 81 7.00 5.14 2.40
N LYS A 82 6.90 4.18 1.46
CA LYS A 82 5.88 4.15 0.41
C LYS A 82 4.59 3.54 0.93
N ASN A 83 3.46 4.12 0.58
CA ASN A 83 2.16 3.61 0.97
C ASN A 83 1.83 2.29 0.26
N ILE A 84 1.21 1.38 1.00
CA ILE A 84 0.61 0.13 0.51
C ILE A 84 -0.82 0.07 1.06
N VAL A 85 -1.79 -0.11 0.20
CA VAL A 85 -3.19 -0.31 0.58
C VAL A 85 -3.42 -1.79 0.86
N ILE A 86 -3.65 -2.16 2.10
CA ILE A 86 -3.92 -3.54 2.51
C ILE A 86 -5.42 -3.80 2.44
N ILE A 87 -5.80 -4.84 1.68
CA ILE A 87 -7.19 -5.26 1.49
C ILE A 87 -7.37 -6.58 2.23
N ASN A 88 -7.87 -6.52 3.47
CA ASN A 88 -7.99 -7.67 4.36
C ASN A 88 -9.13 -8.62 3.99
N ASP A 89 -10.19 -8.12 3.35
CA ASP A 89 -11.29 -8.95 2.89
C ASP A 89 -11.09 -9.43 1.44
N ILE A 90 -11.14 -10.75 1.24
CA ILE A 90 -11.09 -11.36 -0.09
C ILE A 90 -12.53 -11.61 -0.56
N ARG A 91 -13.15 -10.61 -1.16
CA ARG A 91 -14.52 -10.71 -1.68
C ARG A 91 -14.61 -11.55 -2.96
N PHE A 92 -13.68 -11.32 -3.90
CA PHE A 92 -13.68 -12.00 -5.21
C PHE A 92 -12.75 -13.22 -5.16
N ARG A 93 -13.32 -14.39 -4.77
CA ARG A 93 -12.57 -15.62 -4.43
C ARG A 93 -12.40 -16.62 -5.57
N GLY A 94 -12.68 -16.26 -6.81
CA GLY A 94 -12.60 -17.17 -7.95
C GLY A 94 -11.35 -18.05 -7.94
N LYS A 95 -11.50 -19.40 -7.91
CA LYS A 95 -10.35 -20.32 -7.89
C LYS A 95 -9.67 -20.45 -9.26
N ARG A 96 -10.44 -20.45 -10.33
CA ARG A 96 -9.93 -20.62 -11.71
C ARG A 96 -10.21 -19.42 -12.60
N LYS A 97 -11.34 -18.74 -12.42
CA LYS A 97 -11.75 -17.59 -13.21
C LYS A 97 -12.48 -16.59 -12.32
N ILE A 98 -12.15 -15.32 -12.46
CA ILE A 98 -12.86 -14.22 -11.81
C ILE A 98 -14.17 -13.98 -12.55
N LYS A 99 -15.23 -13.73 -11.80
CA LYS A 99 -16.53 -13.30 -12.35
C LYS A 99 -16.53 -11.78 -12.45
N TRP A 100 -16.05 -11.27 -13.57
CA TRP A 100 -15.87 -9.84 -13.78
C TRP A 100 -17.20 -9.05 -13.71
N ASP A 101 -18.32 -9.66 -14.10
CA ASP A 101 -19.66 -9.04 -13.96
C ASP A 101 -20.01 -8.73 -12.49
N GLU A 102 -19.58 -9.58 -11.54
CA GLU A 102 -19.77 -9.29 -10.11
C GLU A 102 -18.89 -8.13 -9.65
N VAL A 103 -17.67 -8.00 -10.19
CA VAL A 103 -16.76 -6.89 -9.93
C VAL A 103 -17.34 -5.59 -10.50
N GLU A 104 -17.82 -5.60 -11.74
CA GLU A 104 -18.48 -4.47 -12.37
C GLU A 104 -19.67 -3.99 -11.53
N LYS A 105 -20.56 -4.91 -11.15
CA LYS A 105 -21.71 -4.59 -10.31
C LYS A 105 -21.31 -3.93 -9.00
N TYR A 106 -20.25 -4.39 -8.36
CA TYR A 106 -19.72 -3.79 -7.14
C TYR A 106 -19.19 -2.38 -7.37
N LEU A 107 -18.45 -2.15 -8.46
CA LEU A 107 -17.85 -0.86 -8.78
C LEU A 107 -18.90 0.21 -9.11
N ARG A 108 -20.12 -0.16 -9.47
CA ARG A 108 -21.23 0.80 -9.70
C ARG A 108 -21.56 1.64 -8.47
N GLU A 109 -21.22 1.16 -7.25
CA GLU A 109 -21.40 1.90 -5.99
C GLU A 109 -20.49 3.13 -5.88
N TYR A 110 -19.40 3.16 -6.65
CA TYR A 110 -18.45 4.27 -6.67
C TYR A 110 -18.85 5.37 -7.68
N VAL A 111 -19.71 5.07 -8.63
CA VAL A 111 -20.10 6.03 -9.69
C VAL A 111 -20.66 7.32 -9.10
N LYS A 112 -20.24 8.47 -9.67
CA LYS A 112 -20.52 9.84 -9.22
C LYS A 112 -19.73 10.28 -7.95
N LYS A 113 -18.93 9.42 -7.34
CA LYS A 113 -18.00 9.82 -6.28
C LYS A 113 -16.74 10.42 -6.89
N TYR A 114 -15.97 11.12 -6.08
CA TYR A 114 -14.62 11.54 -6.42
C TYR A 114 -13.71 11.38 -5.20
N TYR A 115 -12.41 11.24 -5.45
CA TYR A 115 -11.37 11.15 -4.45
C TYR A 115 -10.21 12.04 -4.86
N GLU A 116 -9.43 12.51 -3.90
CA GLU A 116 -8.29 13.38 -4.13
C GLU A 116 -6.98 12.58 -3.95
N ILE A 117 -6.03 12.74 -4.88
CA ILE A 117 -4.69 12.20 -4.73
C ILE A 117 -3.91 13.15 -3.81
N GLU A 118 -3.55 12.70 -2.61
CA GLU A 118 -2.90 13.52 -1.58
C GLU A 118 -1.60 14.19 -2.06
N ALA A 119 -0.80 13.46 -2.88
CA ALA A 119 0.50 13.95 -3.35
C ALA A 119 0.40 15.08 -4.40
N TYR A 120 -0.74 15.24 -5.08
CA TYR A 120 -0.89 16.15 -6.23
C TYR A 120 -2.11 17.07 -6.13
N SER A 121 -2.98 16.84 -5.14
CA SER A 121 -4.30 17.49 -5.01
C SER A 121 -5.19 17.33 -6.28
N ASP A 122 -4.95 16.28 -7.05
CA ASP A 122 -5.75 15.95 -8.22
C ASP A 122 -7.07 15.31 -7.79
N LYS A 123 -8.21 15.85 -8.24
CA LYS A 123 -9.54 15.28 -8.01
C LYS A 123 -9.89 14.28 -9.10
N ILE A 124 -10.00 13.01 -8.74
CA ILE A 124 -10.31 11.91 -9.64
C ILE A 124 -11.78 11.53 -9.50
N TYR A 125 -12.54 11.72 -10.55
CA TYR A 125 -13.97 11.41 -10.61
C TYR A 125 -14.19 9.97 -11.08
N ILE A 126 -15.23 9.32 -10.57
CA ILE A 126 -15.64 7.98 -11.00
C ILE A 126 -16.81 8.13 -11.98
N GLY A 127 -16.52 7.93 -13.26
CA GLY A 127 -17.47 8.00 -14.36
C GLY A 127 -18.35 6.75 -14.46
N LYS A 128 -19.40 6.83 -15.28
CA LYS A 128 -20.34 5.70 -15.52
C LYS A 128 -19.69 4.54 -16.26
N ASP A 129 -18.67 4.82 -17.04
CA ASP A 129 -17.91 3.89 -17.88
C ASP A 129 -16.84 3.12 -17.10
N PHE A 130 -16.38 3.65 -15.97
CA PHE A 130 -15.32 3.03 -15.17
C PHE A 130 -15.60 1.58 -14.75
N PRO A 131 -16.79 1.17 -14.26
CA PRO A 131 -17.05 -0.21 -13.87
C PRO A 131 -16.86 -1.21 -15.01
N ASP A 132 -17.35 -0.88 -16.20
CA ASP A 132 -17.22 -1.71 -17.41
C ASP A 132 -15.75 -1.77 -17.87
N GLU A 133 -15.10 -0.62 -18.00
CA GLU A 133 -13.70 -0.53 -18.43
C GLU A 133 -12.76 -1.28 -17.48
N PHE A 134 -12.98 -1.17 -16.18
CA PHE A 134 -12.20 -1.91 -15.20
C PHE A 134 -12.37 -3.43 -15.31
N ALA A 135 -13.61 -3.89 -15.50
CA ALA A 135 -13.97 -5.31 -15.49
C ALA A 135 -13.69 -6.00 -16.83
N HIS A 136 -13.96 -5.32 -17.96
CA HIS A 136 -13.97 -5.91 -19.30
C HIS A 136 -12.91 -5.33 -20.24
N SER A 137 -11.92 -4.58 -19.72
CA SER A 137 -10.80 -4.10 -20.53
C SER A 137 -9.95 -5.23 -21.07
N ARG A 138 -9.21 -4.95 -22.13
CA ARG A 138 -8.19 -5.87 -22.68
C ARG A 138 -7.13 -6.28 -21.65
N ASP A 139 -6.88 -5.43 -20.65
CA ASP A 139 -5.97 -5.74 -19.53
C ASP A 139 -6.59 -6.83 -18.66
N SER A 140 -7.87 -6.65 -18.24
CA SER A 140 -8.59 -7.61 -17.41
C SER A 140 -8.78 -8.97 -18.09
N GLU A 141 -9.07 -8.99 -19.39
CA GLU A 141 -9.20 -10.22 -20.19
C GLU A 141 -7.91 -11.04 -20.23
N LYS A 142 -6.74 -10.38 -20.25
CA LYS A 142 -5.42 -11.02 -20.27
C LYS A 142 -4.95 -11.50 -18.91
N LEU A 143 -5.52 -10.99 -17.83
CA LEU A 143 -5.12 -11.37 -16.48
C LEU A 143 -5.62 -12.77 -16.14
N SER A 144 -4.78 -13.52 -15.44
CA SER A 144 -5.11 -14.85 -14.93
C SER A 144 -4.55 -15.09 -13.53
N GLY A 145 -5.06 -16.11 -12.86
CA GLY A 145 -4.53 -16.56 -11.56
C GLY A 145 -4.49 -15.46 -10.49
N ALA A 146 -3.36 -15.34 -9.83
CA ALA A 146 -3.17 -14.43 -8.70
C ALA A 146 -3.33 -12.94 -9.09
N ASN A 147 -2.87 -12.55 -10.30
CA ASN A 147 -2.97 -11.16 -10.74
C ASN A 147 -4.43 -10.76 -11.06
N ALA A 148 -5.22 -11.66 -11.67
CA ALA A 148 -6.65 -11.41 -11.89
C ALA A 148 -7.40 -11.28 -10.56
N LYS A 149 -7.12 -12.18 -9.60
CA LYS A 149 -7.69 -12.12 -8.25
C LYS A 149 -7.30 -10.84 -7.53
N ALA A 150 -6.05 -10.40 -7.66
CA ALA A 150 -5.57 -9.16 -7.06
C ALA A 150 -6.28 -7.94 -7.64
N LYS A 151 -6.36 -7.80 -8.97
CA LYS A 151 -7.09 -6.70 -9.63
C LYS A 151 -8.56 -6.69 -9.20
N ALA A 152 -9.24 -7.84 -9.19
CA ALA A 152 -10.64 -7.91 -8.77
C ALA A 152 -10.85 -7.42 -7.33
N ASN A 153 -9.97 -7.82 -6.41
CA ASN A 153 -10.07 -7.37 -5.01
C ASN A 153 -9.63 -5.92 -4.81
N ALA A 154 -8.79 -5.35 -5.67
CA ALA A 154 -8.47 -3.93 -5.67
C ALA A 154 -9.71 -3.04 -5.89
N ALA A 155 -10.77 -3.57 -6.52
CA ALA A 155 -12.05 -2.90 -6.66
C ALA A 155 -12.66 -2.45 -5.32
N GLN A 156 -12.32 -3.10 -4.22
CA GLN A 156 -12.83 -2.75 -2.88
C GLN A 156 -12.18 -1.48 -2.30
N ALA A 157 -11.01 -1.10 -2.82
CA ALA A 157 -10.15 -0.06 -2.25
C ALA A 157 -9.92 1.12 -3.21
N ILE A 158 -10.85 1.39 -4.13
CA ILE A 158 -10.68 2.44 -5.16
C ILE A 158 -10.36 3.79 -4.52
N GLY A 159 -11.03 4.17 -3.44
CA GLY A 159 -10.78 5.44 -2.76
C GLY A 159 -9.39 5.55 -2.17
N GLU A 160 -8.93 4.51 -1.49
CA GLU A 160 -7.61 4.44 -0.84
C GLU A 160 -6.48 4.36 -1.88
N LEU A 161 -6.67 3.61 -2.96
CA LEU A 161 -5.73 3.53 -4.08
C LEU A 161 -5.56 4.89 -4.77
N ILE A 162 -6.65 5.64 -4.96
CA ILE A 162 -6.57 7.00 -5.51
C ILE A 162 -5.81 7.91 -4.55
N ARG A 163 -6.17 7.95 -3.26
CA ARG A 163 -5.53 8.83 -2.27
C ARG A 163 -4.01 8.62 -2.18
N THR A 164 -3.57 7.37 -2.26
CA THR A 164 -2.16 6.99 -2.09
C THR A 164 -1.36 6.91 -3.39
N ALA A 165 -1.97 7.23 -4.52
CA ALA A 165 -1.34 7.15 -5.84
C ALA A 165 -0.13 8.10 -5.97
N THR A 166 0.91 7.63 -6.66
CA THR A 166 2.19 8.33 -6.82
C THR A 166 2.68 8.31 -8.26
N ASN A 167 3.84 8.92 -8.53
CA ASN A 167 4.54 8.87 -9.84
C ASN A 167 3.65 9.27 -11.02
N LYS A 168 3.00 10.45 -10.91
CA LYS A 168 2.20 11.02 -11.98
C LYS A 168 2.99 11.15 -13.27
N SER A 169 2.49 10.58 -14.34
CA SER A 169 3.02 10.75 -15.69
C SER A 169 1.89 11.01 -16.68
N MET A 170 2.16 11.87 -17.67
CA MET A 170 1.20 12.23 -18.71
C MET A 170 1.60 11.57 -20.03
N SER A 171 0.61 11.18 -20.84
CA SER A 171 0.79 10.81 -22.24
C SER A 171 -0.33 11.41 -23.07
N GLU A 172 0.01 11.92 -24.24
CA GLU A 172 -0.98 12.38 -25.22
C GLU A 172 -1.77 11.20 -25.80
N ASP A 173 -2.99 11.45 -26.23
CA ASP A 173 -3.79 10.44 -26.97
C ASP A 173 -3.41 10.52 -28.47
N HIS A 174 -2.30 9.88 -28.83
CA HIS A 174 -1.74 9.94 -30.20
C HIS A 174 -2.64 9.34 -31.28
N GLU A 175 -3.63 8.53 -30.88
CA GLU A 175 -4.49 7.85 -31.85
C GLU A 175 -5.91 8.42 -31.92
N ASN A 176 -6.21 9.46 -31.13
CA ASN A 176 -7.52 10.13 -31.03
C ASN A 176 -8.71 9.12 -30.97
N LYS A 177 -8.45 7.94 -30.39
CA LYS A 177 -9.41 6.82 -30.35
C LYS A 177 -10.64 7.07 -29.49
N HIS A 178 -10.55 8.03 -28.60
CA HIS A 178 -11.61 8.32 -27.62
C HIS A 178 -12.42 9.58 -27.92
N GLY A 179 -12.21 10.18 -29.10
CA GLY A 179 -12.95 11.35 -29.58
C GLY A 179 -12.85 12.56 -28.64
N THR A 180 -13.99 13.14 -28.26
CA THR A 180 -14.03 14.26 -27.29
C THR A 180 -13.72 13.84 -25.85
N ARG A 181 -13.70 12.54 -25.56
CA ARG A 181 -13.21 11.99 -24.31
C ARG A 181 -11.69 11.86 -24.40
N ALA A 182 -10.99 12.15 -23.32
CA ALA A 182 -9.52 12.23 -23.28
C ALA A 182 -8.90 13.32 -24.18
N GLN A 183 -9.64 14.36 -24.51
CA GLN A 183 -9.16 15.45 -25.37
C GLN A 183 -7.88 16.10 -24.81
N ASN A 184 -7.72 16.13 -23.48
CA ASN A 184 -6.57 16.69 -22.80
C ASN A 184 -5.52 15.62 -22.43
N GLY A 185 -5.63 14.38 -22.97
CA GLY A 185 -4.70 13.29 -22.78
C GLY A 185 -4.98 12.37 -21.59
N TRP A 186 -3.97 11.64 -21.22
CA TRP A 186 -4.03 10.58 -20.21
C TRP A 186 -2.99 10.77 -19.12
N TYR A 187 -3.39 10.55 -17.87
CA TYR A 187 -2.46 10.43 -16.75
C TYR A 187 -2.35 8.99 -16.28
N ARG A 188 -1.16 8.63 -15.81
CA ARG A 188 -0.88 7.36 -15.15
C ARG A 188 -0.25 7.63 -13.81
N TYR A 189 -0.70 6.89 -12.81
CA TYR A 189 -0.17 6.93 -11.46
C TYR A 189 0.18 5.53 -11.02
N ASP A 190 1.18 5.39 -10.17
CA ASP A 190 1.52 4.13 -9.54
C ASP A 190 0.65 3.91 -8.32
N VAL A 191 0.13 2.70 -8.18
CA VAL A 191 -0.59 2.24 -6.99
C VAL A 191 -0.01 0.93 -6.50
N ARG A 192 -0.01 0.73 -5.17
CA ARG A 192 0.48 -0.50 -4.53
C ARG A 192 -0.55 -0.99 -3.53
N PHE A 193 -0.79 -2.29 -3.52
CA PHE A 193 -1.74 -2.90 -2.60
C PHE A 193 -1.35 -4.32 -2.21
N GLY A 194 -1.77 -4.73 -1.02
CA GLY A 194 -1.51 -6.04 -0.44
C GLY A 194 -2.78 -6.88 -0.35
N ILE A 195 -2.65 -8.15 -0.71
CA ILE A 195 -3.71 -9.17 -0.59
C ILE A 195 -3.22 -10.25 0.37
N PRO A 196 -3.98 -10.60 1.43
CA PRO A 196 -3.59 -11.62 2.39
C PRO A 196 -3.54 -13.02 1.76
N VAL A 197 -2.61 -13.81 2.23
CA VAL A 197 -2.48 -15.23 1.97
C VAL A 197 -2.63 -15.94 3.30
N TYR A 198 -3.55 -16.88 3.34
CA TYR A 198 -3.82 -17.70 4.52
C TYR A 198 -3.28 -19.11 4.32
N ASP A 199 -2.84 -19.72 5.39
CA ASP A 199 -2.42 -21.13 5.41
C ASP A 199 -3.61 -22.10 5.44
N GLN A 200 -3.33 -23.39 5.66
CA GLN A 200 -4.36 -24.43 5.72
C GLN A 200 -5.28 -24.34 6.95
N ASN A 201 -4.83 -23.63 8.00
CA ASN A 201 -5.57 -23.41 9.23
C ASN A 201 -6.36 -22.09 9.22
N GLU A 202 -6.39 -21.39 8.07
CA GLU A 202 -6.95 -20.05 7.91
C GLU A 202 -6.20 -18.95 8.71
N ASP A 203 -4.95 -19.22 9.13
CA ASP A 203 -4.10 -18.22 9.73
C ASP A 203 -3.40 -17.36 8.65
N LEU A 204 -3.24 -16.06 8.93
CA LEU A 204 -2.56 -15.16 8.01
C LEU A 204 -1.07 -15.53 7.91
N GLU A 205 -0.67 -16.05 6.74
CA GLU A 205 0.73 -16.41 6.45
C GLU A 205 1.55 -15.20 6.04
N ARG A 206 1.03 -14.39 5.13
CA ARG A 206 1.71 -13.20 4.57
C ARG A 206 0.76 -12.35 3.74
N TYR A 207 1.24 -11.18 3.31
CA TYR A 207 0.62 -10.41 2.24
C TYR A 207 1.41 -10.56 0.94
N ASN A 208 0.71 -10.84 -0.16
CA ASN A 208 1.27 -10.65 -1.49
C ASN A 208 1.08 -9.20 -1.91
N ILE A 209 2.17 -8.51 -2.19
CA ILE A 209 2.14 -7.12 -2.63
C ILE A 209 2.07 -7.07 -4.16
N TYR A 210 1.25 -6.16 -4.65
CA TYR A 210 1.02 -5.92 -6.08
C TYR A 210 1.26 -4.47 -6.42
N THR A 211 1.82 -4.24 -7.59
CA THR A 211 1.88 -2.93 -8.23
C THR A 211 0.92 -2.90 -9.40
N ALA A 212 0.35 -1.73 -9.68
CA ALA A 212 -0.46 -1.48 -10.85
C ALA A 212 -0.34 -0.02 -11.30
N LYS A 213 -0.82 0.28 -12.49
CA LYS A 213 -0.95 1.64 -13.01
C LYS A 213 -2.42 2.04 -13.01
N MET A 214 -2.76 3.07 -12.28
CA MET A 214 -4.05 3.72 -12.36
C MET A 214 -4.06 4.61 -13.60
N LEU A 215 -4.96 4.33 -14.54
CA LEU A 215 -5.13 5.07 -15.79
C LEU A 215 -6.27 6.08 -15.63
N VAL A 216 -5.97 7.34 -15.87
CA VAL A 216 -6.89 8.46 -15.67
C VAL A 216 -7.01 9.25 -16.95
N ARG A 217 -8.24 9.46 -17.38
CA ARG A 217 -8.59 10.24 -18.57
C ARG A 217 -8.80 11.71 -18.19
N HIS A 218 -8.22 12.62 -18.95
CA HIS A 218 -8.43 14.06 -18.82
C HIS A 218 -9.40 14.53 -19.91
N ASP A 219 -10.65 14.71 -19.52
CA ASP A 219 -11.73 15.02 -20.45
C ASP A 219 -11.78 16.52 -20.85
N ALA A 220 -12.55 16.82 -21.88
CA ALA A 220 -12.75 18.18 -22.39
C ALA A 220 -13.34 19.15 -21.34
N ASP A 221 -14.06 18.64 -20.34
CA ASP A 221 -14.60 19.43 -19.22
C ASP A 221 -13.53 19.83 -18.17
N GLY A 222 -12.27 19.47 -18.42
CA GLY A 222 -11.15 19.73 -17.53
C GLY A 222 -11.07 18.82 -16.31
N LYS A 223 -11.94 17.80 -16.21
CA LYS A 223 -11.93 16.85 -15.10
C LYS A 223 -11.13 15.60 -15.42
N LEU A 224 -10.63 15.01 -14.34
CA LEU A 224 -9.88 13.77 -14.37
C LEU A 224 -10.80 12.61 -13.98
N TYR A 225 -10.97 11.64 -14.89
CA TYR A 225 -11.81 10.48 -14.67
C TYR A 225 -11.00 9.21 -14.57
N LEU A 226 -11.21 8.43 -13.52
CA LEU A 226 -10.63 7.10 -13.42
C LEU A 226 -11.19 6.23 -14.57
N TYR A 227 -10.29 5.62 -15.32
CA TYR A 227 -10.64 4.79 -16.46
C TYR A 227 -10.42 3.30 -16.16
N ASP A 228 -9.23 2.92 -15.69
CA ASP A 228 -8.90 1.54 -15.34
C ASP A 228 -7.71 1.48 -14.37
N ILE A 229 -7.48 0.30 -13.77
CA ILE A 229 -6.25 -0.07 -13.08
C ILE A 229 -5.60 -1.20 -13.86
N ILE A 230 -4.53 -0.90 -14.56
CA ILE A 230 -3.88 -1.79 -15.54
C ILE A 230 -2.52 -2.29 -15.06
N ARG A 231 -2.00 -3.31 -15.75
CA ARG A 231 -0.66 -3.87 -15.49
C ARG A 231 -0.47 -4.37 -14.06
N THR A 232 -1.53 -4.93 -13.47
CA THR A 232 -1.47 -5.53 -12.13
C THR A 232 -0.49 -6.70 -12.15
N LYS A 233 0.56 -6.62 -11.33
CA LYS A 233 1.57 -7.67 -11.19
C LYS A 233 2.04 -7.79 -9.75
N LYS A 234 2.33 -9.02 -9.33
CA LYS A 234 2.93 -9.29 -8.03
C LYS A 234 4.37 -8.76 -7.99
N GLU A 235 4.75 -8.11 -6.89
CA GLU A 235 6.14 -7.76 -6.64
C GLU A 235 6.96 -9.03 -6.38
N THR A 236 8.14 -9.12 -6.98
CA THR A 236 9.03 -10.30 -6.86
C THR A 236 9.87 -10.28 -5.57
N SER A 237 10.05 -9.11 -4.97
CA SER A 237 10.67 -8.95 -3.65
C SER A 237 9.58 -8.64 -2.63
N THR A 238 9.41 -9.52 -1.65
CA THR A 238 8.60 -9.22 -0.46
C THR A 238 9.32 -8.09 0.28
N PRO A 239 8.67 -6.94 0.57
CA PRO A 239 9.27 -5.96 1.45
C PRO A 239 9.58 -6.64 2.79
N SER A 240 10.87 -6.66 3.16
CA SER A 240 11.29 -7.18 4.47
C SER A 240 10.69 -6.27 5.54
N GLY A 241 9.64 -6.72 6.23
CA GLY A 241 9.07 -5.95 7.34
C GLY A 241 7.55 -5.92 7.45
N LEU A 242 6.80 -6.75 6.69
CA LEU A 242 5.34 -6.90 6.84
C LEU A 242 4.99 -8.21 7.58
N LEU A 243 5.66 -8.49 8.68
CA LEU A 243 5.26 -9.51 9.67
C LEU A 243 4.99 -8.83 11.00
#